data_520c2b7162424b97839b44a7fa8f3941
#
_entry.id   520c2b7162424b97839b44a7fa8f3941
#
_cell.length_a   1.000
_cell.length_b   1.000
_cell.length_c   1.000
_cell.angle_alpha   90.00
_cell.angle_beta   90.00
_cell.angle_gamma   90.00
#
_symmetry.space_group_name_H-M   'P 1'
#
loop_
_entity.id
_entity.type
_entity.pdbx_description
1 polymer ?
#
loop_
_entity_poly.entity_id
_entity_poly.type
_entity_poly.pdbx_seq_one_letter_code
_entity_poly.pdbx_strand_id
1 'polypeptide(L)'
;IATMMAGTAYAQAQVQADHTEEAETEIVVQATRTGRRVQDEPIRVDVINREEIEEKLLMRPGNIAMLVSETPGVRVQTTSPALGAANVRIQGLKGRYTQILADGLPLYGGQTPSIGLLQIPPTDLGQVEIIKGAASALYGPSALGGVINLVSRRPASESQGELLLNATSRDGQDVTGYVAAPLSSVFSASVTAGYDRQSRQDLNDDGWADMPGYERFTVRPRLFVNTADGTKALVTFGAMAEQRDGGTMPEANAPDGSPFAQTLHSRRYDLGLTAETPLEGIGTLRLRASGVTQSHRHVFGKTVENDRHRTAFAEASLGGKAGETTWLAGAAIQLDDYRSKAFSAFDYSYTVPALFVQGEQELADRLTLAGSLRWDAHSDYGSHVSPRLSALYRPGPWTIRASLGRGFYAPTPFVEETEANGLARLLPYGKLKAEFANSGSIDFGYASGPFEANFNLFASSIDHAQQLQTVDADHVTLINADGVTRTRGAEVLLRYRWQALSLTGSYVHVAANEPDLDGSGRRIVPLTPRDSAGLVGMWEKEGRGRFGIEAYYTGRQSLPDAKQVLCPARRYGRSDIGQGQPVPQCRKPAQCAADEI
;
A
#
# COMPACT_ATOMS: atom_id res chain seq x y z
N ILE A 1 -18.43 10.87 -23.12
CA ILE A 1 -16.99 10.84 -23.43
C ILE A 1 -16.75 9.52 -24.11
N ALA A 2 -16.55 9.55 -25.43
CA ALA A 2 -16.35 8.36 -26.25
C ALA A 2 -14.87 7.99 -26.22
N THR A 3 -14.53 6.85 -25.67
CA THR A 3 -13.22 6.23 -25.77
C THR A 3 -13.20 5.41 -27.06
N MET A 4 -12.42 5.85 -28.04
CA MET A 4 -12.13 5.06 -29.25
C MET A 4 -11.22 3.89 -28.87
N MET A 5 -11.72 2.67 -29.04
CA MET A 5 -10.93 1.45 -28.92
C MET A 5 -10.13 1.26 -30.21
N ALA A 6 -8.80 1.32 -30.14
CA ALA A 6 -7.93 0.82 -31.17
C ALA A 6 -7.79 -0.69 -31.00
N GLY A 7 -8.31 -1.46 -31.96
CA GLY A 7 -8.20 -2.90 -31.95
C GLY A 7 -6.76 -3.35 -32.23
N THR A 8 -6.20 -4.12 -31.33
CA THR A 8 -4.94 -4.85 -31.53
C THR A 8 -5.24 -6.14 -32.33
N ALA A 9 -4.66 -6.26 -33.52
CA ALA A 9 -4.67 -7.50 -34.26
C ALA A 9 -3.69 -8.50 -33.62
N TYR A 10 -4.23 -9.55 -33.00
CA TYR A 10 -3.45 -10.72 -32.58
C TYR A 10 -3.31 -11.69 -33.73
N ALA A 11 -2.08 -12.04 -34.08
CA ALA A 11 -1.82 -13.18 -34.93
C ALA A 11 -2.06 -14.45 -34.12
N GLN A 12 -3.15 -15.19 -34.43
CA GLN A 12 -3.47 -16.46 -33.81
C GLN A 12 -2.57 -17.57 -34.39
N ALA A 13 -1.70 -18.13 -33.57
CA ALA A 13 -1.25 -19.50 -33.78
C ALA A 13 -2.30 -20.42 -33.15
N GLN A 14 -3.01 -21.21 -33.96
CA GLN A 14 -3.93 -22.22 -33.47
C GLN A 14 -3.13 -23.32 -32.77
N VAL A 15 -3.22 -23.35 -31.42
CA VAL A 15 -2.94 -24.55 -30.63
C VAL A 15 -4.28 -25.16 -30.31
N GLN A 16 -4.51 -26.36 -30.77
CA GLN A 16 -5.65 -27.20 -30.43
C GLN A 16 -5.57 -27.50 -28.92
N ALA A 17 -6.38 -26.82 -28.11
CA ALA A 17 -6.49 -27.11 -26.69
C ALA A 17 -7.42 -28.31 -26.49
N ASP A 18 -6.85 -29.36 -25.97
CA ASP A 18 -7.56 -30.51 -25.41
C ASP A 18 -8.30 -30.01 -24.15
N HIS A 19 -9.60 -30.30 -24.04
CA HIS A 19 -10.42 -29.95 -22.88
C HIS A 19 -10.02 -30.79 -21.66
N THR A 20 -8.96 -30.38 -20.98
CA THR A 20 -8.74 -30.74 -19.59
C THR A 20 -9.29 -29.58 -18.75
N GLU A 21 -10.18 -29.90 -17.78
CA GLU A 21 -10.66 -28.99 -16.73
C GLU A 21 -9.48 -28.13 -16.29
N GLU A 22 -9.58 -26.80 -16.49
CA GLU A 22 -8.61 -25.84 -15.94
C GLU A 22 -8.61 -26.05 -14.42
N ALA A 23 -7.56 -26.70 -13.93
CA ALA A 23 -7.28 -26.73 -12.51
C ALA A 23 -7.18 -25.27 -12.07
N GLU A 24 -8.12 -24.80 -11.24
CA GLU A 24 -8.08 -23.49 -10.62
C GLU A 24 -6.66 -23.30 -10.11
N THR A 25 -5.94 -22.31 -10.64
CA THR A 25 -4.54 -22.07 -10.29
C THR A 25 -4.51 -21.73 -8.80
N GLU A 26 -4.02 -22.66 -8.02
CA GLU A 26 -4.06 -22.63 -6.57
C GLU A 26 -3.26 -21.42 -6.06
N ILE A 27 -3.94 -20.39 -5.55
CA ILE A 27 -3.31 -19.13 -5.12
C ILE A 27 -2.58 -19.37 -3.80
N VAL A 28 -1.24 -19.34 -3.85
CA VAL A 28 -0.34 -19.50 -2.70
C VAL A 28 0.07 -18.13 -2.18
N VAL A 29 -0.09 -17.90 -0.87
CA VAL A 29 0.26 -16.66 -0.18
C VAL A 29 1.72 -16.68 0.26
N GLN A 30 2.46 -15.63 -0.03
CA GLN A 30 3.84 -15.43 0.41
C GLN A 30 3.95 -14.55 1.67
N ALA A 31 3.01 -13.62 1.84
CA ALA A 31 3.01 -12.66 2.95
C ALA A 31 2.90 -13.31 4.34
N THR A 32 2.35 -14.49 4.47
CA THR A 32 2.24 -15.19 5.77
C THR A 32 3.49 -15.98 6.15
N ARG A 33 4.46 -16.09 5.23
CA ARG A 33 5.71 -16.87 5.35
C ARG A 33 5.51 -18.38 5.41
N THR A 34 4.29 -18.87 5.37
CA THR A 34 3.97 -20.30 5.40
C THR A 34 3.94 -20.89 4.00
N GLY A 35 3.70 -20.08 2.97
CA GLY A 35 3.58 -20.54 1.58
C GLY A 35 2.38 -21.46 1.37
N ARG A 36 1.25 -21.16 2.02
CA ARG A 36 0.01 -21.94 1.93
C ARG A 36 -0.98 -21.30 0.98
N ARG A 37 -2.02 -22.07 0.65
CA ARG A 37 -3.17 -21.56 -0.09
C ARG A 37 -3.92 -20.52 0.74
N VAL A 38 -4.47 -19.50 0.09
CA VAL A 38 -5.29 -18.44 0.74
C VAL A 38 -6.37 -19.03 1.66
N GLN A 39 -7.04 -20.08 1.21
CA GLN A 39 -8.12 -20.72 1.97
C GLN A 39 -7.64 -21.39 3.26
N ASP A 40 -6.38 -21.82 3.32
CA ASP A 40 -5.79 -22.56 4.45
C ASP A 40 -5.10 -21.62 5.45
N GLU A 41 -5.07 -20.31 5.16
CA GLU A 41 -4.48 -19.32 6.05
C GLU A 41 -5.41 -18.97 7.21
N PRO A 42 -4.94 -19.10 8.47
CA PRO A 42 -5.71 -18.68 9.65
C PRO A 42 -5.91 -17.17 9.74
N ILE A 43 -5.12 -16.41 8.98
CA ILE A 43 -5.20 -14.96 8.84
C ILE A 43 -5.92 -14.66 7.53
N ARG A 44 -6.85 -13.70 7.53
CA ARG A 44 -7.45 -13.24 6.27
C ARG A 44 -6.40 -12.53 5.42
N VAL A 45 -6.23 -13.01 4.20
CA VAL A 45 -5.43 -12.38 3.15
C VAL A 45 -6.33 -12.17 1.95
N ASP A 46 -6.48 -10.93 1.52
CA ASP A 46 -7.13 -10.63 0.26
C ASP A 46 -6.07 -10.67 -0.85
N VAL A 47 -6.35 -11.34 -1.94
CA VAL A 47 -5.41 -11.49 -3.06
C VAL A 47 -6.03 -10.97 -4.34
N ILE A 48 -5.30 -10.08 -5.01
CA ILE A 48 -5.57 -9.64 -6.38
C ILE A 48 -4.65 -10.48 -7.27
N ASN A 49 -5.22 -11.36 -8.06
CA ASN A 49 -4.47 -12.27 -8.92
C ASN A 49 -4.01 -11.60 -10.23
N ARG A 50 -3.26 -12.31 -11.06
CA ARG A 50 -2.72 -11.77 -12.32
C ARG A 50 -3.82 -11.37 -13.30
N GLU A 51 -4.89 -12.14 -13.43
CA GLU A 51 -6.01 -11.85 -14.31
C GLU A 51 -6.67 -10.50 -13.92
N GLU A 52 -6.97 -10.30 -12.64
CA GLU A 52 -7.52 -9.06 -12.11
C GLU A 52 -6.55 -7.87 -12.27
N ILE A 53 -5.23 -8.12 -12.16
CA ILE A 53 -4.20 -7.10 -12.43
C ILE A 53 -4.23 -6.70 -13.91
N GLU A 54 -4.29 -7.64 -14.85
CA GLU A 54 -4.33 -7.37 -16.29
C GLU A 54 -5.54 -6.56 -16.72
N GLU A 55 -6.68 -6.82 -16.10
CA GLU A 55 -7.90 -6.02 -16.33
C GLU A 55 -7.70 -4.56 -15.93
N LYS A 56 -7.09 -4.31 -14.78
CA LYS A 56 -6.92 -2.97 -14.21
C LYS A 56 -5.75 -2.21 -14.83
N LEU A 57 -4.76 -2.91 -15.38
CA LEU A 57 -3.63 -2.33 -16.12
C LEU A 57 -4.08 -1.42 -17.27
N LEU A 58 -5.15 -1.81 -17.95
CA LEU A 58 -5.70 -1.05 -19.08
C LEU A 58 -6.32 0.28 -18.66
N MET A 59 -6.66 0.45 -17.37
CA MET A 59 -7.30 1.66 -16.86
C MET A 59 -6.31 2.68 -16.32
N ARG A 60 -5.26 2.25 -15.60
CA ARG A 60 -4.16 3.09 -15.09
C ARG A 60 -2.84 2.33 -15.05
N PRO A 61 -2.10 2.29 -16.16
CA PRO A 61 -0.86 1.53 -16.26
C PRO A 61 0.30 2.11 -15.45
N GLY A 62 0.26 3.39 -15.10
CA GLY A 62 1.38 4.09 -14.50
C GLY A 62 1.64 3.77 -13.02
N ASN A 63 0.67 3.18 -12.27
CA ASN A 63 0.89 2.88 -10.86
C ASN A 63 -0.15 1.91 -10.26
N ILE A 64 0.19 1.32 -9.11
CA ILE A 64 -0.63 0.32 -8.42
C ILE A 64 -1.77 0.90 -7.54
N ALA A 65 -1.91 2.22 -7.45
CA ALA A 65 -2.88 2.83 -6.54
C ALA A 65 -4.31 2.35 -6.81
N MET A 66 -4.68 2.22 -8.06
CA MET A 66 -6.00 1.75 -8.46
C MET A 66 -6.23 0.28 -8.11
N LEU A 67 -5.22 -0.58 -8.28
CA LEU A 67 -5.30 -2.00 -7.95
C LEU A 67 -5.74 -2.23 -6.51
N VAL A 68 -5.09 -1.52 -5.57
CA VAL A 68 -5.35 -1.71 -4.14
C VAL A 68 -6.61 -0.99 -3.66
N SER A 69 -7.04 0.09 -4.33
CA SER A 69 -8.19 0.91 -3.91
C SER A 69 -9.55 0.21 -4.06
N GLU A 70 -9.64 -0.84 -4.87
CA GLU A 70 -10.86 -1.59 -5.10
C GLU A 70 -11.08 -2.72 -4.08
N THR A 71 -10.05 -3.04 -3.29
CA THR A 71 -10.19 -4.00 -2.21
C THR A 71 -11.04 -3.41 -1.08
N PRO A 72 -12.12 -4.07 -0.63
CA PRO A 72 -12.94 -3.58 0.47
C PRO A 72 -12.09 -3.23 1.70
N GLY A 73 -12.36 -2.11 2.36
CA GLY A 73 -11.61 -1.66 3.54
C GLY A 73 -10.21 -1.10 3.25
N VAL A 74 -9.77 -1.09 2.00
CA VAL A 74 -8.53 -0.43 1.56
C VAL A 74 -8.88 0.83 0.78
N ARG A 75 -8.19 1.92 1.07
CA ARG A 75 -8.42 3.19 0.41
C ARG A 75 -7.10 3.88 0.08
N VAL A 76 -6.94 4.29 -1.16
CA VAL A 76 -5.88 5.22 -1.55
C VAL A 76 -6.39 6.65 -1.36
N GLN A 77 -5.86 7.34 -0.37
CA GLN A 77 -6.24 8.69 0.00
C GLN A 77 -5.19 9.69 -0.51
N THR A 78 -5.58 10.57 -1.42
CA THR A 78 -4.72 11.69 -1.82
C THR A 78 -4.53 12.64 -0.64
N THR A 79 -3.28 12.91 -0.28
CA THR A 79 -2.87 13.78 0.84
C THR A 79 -2.29 15.11 0.37
N SER A 80 -1.73 15.16 -0.84
CA SER A 80 -1.27 16.37 -1.49
C SER A 80 -1.64 16.37 -2.98
N PRO A 81 -2.71 17.06 -3.38
CA PRO A 81 -3.07 17.17 -4.80
C PRO A 81 -1.96 17.78 -5.65
N ALA A 82 -1.27 18.81 -5.14
CA ALA A 82 -0.24 19.54 -5.87
C ALA A 82 0.96 18.68 -6.30
N LEU A 83 1.33 17.65 -5.51
CA LEU A 83 2.37 16.66 -5.88
C LEU A 83 1.77 15.29 -6.19
N GLY A 84 0.46 15.11 -6.06
CA GLY A 84 -0.23 13.85 -6.26
C GLY A 84 0.10 12.77 -5.23
N ALA A 85 0.65 13.14 -4.06
CA ALA A 85 0.95 12.20 -2.99
C ALA A 85 -0.33 11.52 -2.48
N ALA A 86 -0.28 10.22 -2.24
CA ALA A 86 -1.42 9.44 -1.77
C ALA A 86 -0.98 8.32 -0.82
N ASN A 87 -1.71 8.14 0.26
CA ASN A 87 -1.47 7.11 1.27
C ASN A 87 -2.48 5.97 1.18
N VAL A 88 -2.06 4.76 1.51
CA VAL A 88 -2.96 3.61 1.60
C VAL A 88 -3.46 3.47 3.03
N ARG A 89 -4.73 3.71 3.23
CA ARG A 89 -5.42 3.53 4.50
C ARG A 89 -6.15 2.19 4.52
N ILE A 90 -5.89 1.39 5.54
CA ILE A 90 -6.57 0.10 5.75
C ILE A 90 -7.53 0.25 6.95
N GLN A 91 -8.82 -0.06 6.73
CA GLN A 91 -9.85 -0.05 7.78
C GLN A 91 -9.93 1.28 8.57
N GLY A 92 -9.66 2.40 7.86
CA GLY A 92 -9.71 3.75 8.44
C GLY A 92 -8.47 4.14 9.25
N LEU A 93 -7.45 3.31 9.32
CA LEU A 93 -6.16 3.65 9.92
C LEU A 93 -5.32 4.49 8.96
N LYS A 94 -4.55 5.45 9.48
CA LYS A 94 -3.67 6.33 8.69
C LYS A 94 -2.62 5.53 7.92
N GLY A 95 -2.21 6.03 6.75
CA GLY A 95 -1.34 5.31 5.82
C GLY A 95 0.03 4.93 6.38
N ARG A 96 0.58 5.69 7.32
CA ARG A 96 1.85 5.36 7.99
C ARG A 96 1.85 4.01 8.72
N TYR A 97 0.67 3.46 9.02
CA TYR A 97 0.51 2.15 9.65
C TYR A 97 0.40 1.00 8.63
N THR A 98 0.47 1.30 7.35
CA THR A 98 0.43 0.31 6.27
C THR A 98 1.83 0.09 5.71
N GLN A 99 2.34 -1.13 5.82
CA GLN A 99 3.64 -1.50 5.27
C GLN A 99 3.48 -2.02 3.84
N ILE A 100 4.29 -1.48 2.90
CA ILE A 100 4.35 -1.95 1.52
C ILE A 100 5.61 -2.76 1.33
N LEU A 101 5.46 -3.97 0.80
CA LEU A 101 6.54 -4.90 0.51
C LEU A 101 6.56 -5.27 -0.98
N ALA A 102 7.72 -5.66 -1.48
CA ALA A 102 7.88 -6.34 -2.76
C ALA A 102 8.58 -7.67 -2.52
N ASP A 103 7.94 -8.79 -2.94
CA ASP A 103 8.42 -10.15 -2.69
C ASP A 103 8.77 -10.41 -1.21
N GLY A 104 7.98 -9.83 -0.30
CA GLY A 104 8.20 -9.91 1.14
C GLY A 104 9.32 -9.01 1.68
N LEU A 105 9.93 -8.14 0.87
CA LEU A 105 11.03 -7.25 1.23
C LEU A 105 10.58 -5.78 1.33
N PRO A 106 11.04 -5.00 2.31
CA PRO A 106 10.75 -3.57 2.43
C PRO A 106 11.60 -2.75 1.44
N LEU A 107 11.23 -2.76 0.14
CA LEU A 107 12.00 -2.13 -0.94
C LEU A 107 11.58 -0.69 -1.28
N TYR A 108 10.50 -0.16 -0.68
CA TYR A 108 9.96 1.14 -1.10
C TYR A 108 10.19 2.27 -0.09
N GLY A 109 11.16 2.06 0.83
CA GLY A 109 11.59 3.07 1.78
C GLY A 109 10.56 3.37 2.87
N GLY A 110 10.91 4.24 3.82
CA GLY A 110 10.10 4.59 4.98
C GLY A 110 9.67 6.05 5.04
N GLN A 111 10.29 6.94 4.26
CA GLN A 111 10.08 8.38 4.41
C GLN A 111 8.80 8.90 3.77
N THR A 112 8.46 8.42 2.59
CA THR A 112 7.29 8.86 1.82
C THR A 112 6.56 7.68 1.19
N PRO A 113 5.90 6.82 1.99
CA PRO A 113 5.06 5.76 1.42
C PRO A 113 3.99 6.32 0.49
N SER A 114 3.57 7.57 0.71
CA SER A 114 2.59 8.29 -0.10
C SER A 114 2.99 8.51 -1.56
N ILE A 115 4.27 8.70 -1.85
CA ILE A 115 4.76 8.83 -3.23
C ILE A 115 5.27 7.49 -3.74
N GLY A 116 5.85 6.66 -2.86
CA GLY A 116 6.36 5.35 -3.20
C GLY A 116 5.35 4.45 -3.91
N LEU A 117 4.10 4.44 -3.47
CA LEU A 117 3.00 3.69 -4.08
C LEU A 117 2.78 4.07 -5.55
N LEU A 118 2.90 5.35 -5.86
CA LEU A 118 2.68 5.88 -7.22
C LEU A 118 3.83 5.55 -8.18
N GLN A 119 4.95 5.07 -7.66
CA GLN A 119 6.18 4.81 -8.41
C GLN A 119 6.37 3.33 -8.78
N ILE A 120 5.36 2.49 -8.54
CA ILE A 120 5.43 1.05 -8.80
C ILE A 120 4.58 0.74 -10.03
N PRO A 121 5.20 0.31 -11.15
CA PRO A 121 4.46 -0.15 -12.30
C PRO A 121 3.81 -1.50 -12.00
N PRO A 122 2.53 -1.71 -12.33
CA PRO A 122 1.86 -2.98 -12.08
C PRO A 122 2.19 -4.10 -13.07
N THR A 123 2.90 -3.80 -14.15
CA THR A 123 3.16 -4.71 -15.29
C THR A 123 3.94 -5.96 -14.89
N ASP A 124 4.83 -5.87 -13.90
CA ASP A 124 5.65 -6.97 -13.44
C ASP A 124 5.09 -7.72 -12.24
N LEU A 125 3.85 -7.42 -11.83
CA LEU A 125 3.19 -8.09 -10.72
C LEU A 125 2.51 -9.37 -11.17
N GLY A 126 2.72 -10.43 -10.41
CA GLY A 126 1.99 -11.70 -10.51
C GLY A 126 0.75 -11.71 -9.62
N GLN A 127 0.86 -11.14 -8.42
CA GLN A 127 -0.27 -10.97 -7.50
C GLN A 127 0.00 -9.84 -6.50
N VAL A 128 -1.06 -9.35 -5.86
CA VAL A 128 -0.98 -8.42 -4.73
C VAL A 128 -1.68 -9.07 -3.55
N GLU A 129 -0.99 -9.17 -2.41
CA GLU A 129 -1.50 -9.76 -1.18
C GLU A 129 -1.72 -8.69 -0.14
N ILE A 130 -2.89 -8.66 0.49
CA ILE A 130 -3.26 -7.64 1.47
C ILE A 130 -3.66 -8.32 2.78
N ILE A 131 -2.86 -8.10 3.82
CA ILE A 131 -3.18 -8.52 5.19
C ILE A 131 -3.73 -7.29 5.93
N LYS A 132 -4.93 -7.40 6.49
CA LYS A 132 -5.58 -6.32 7.24
C LYS A 132 -5.41 -6.52 8.75
N GLY A 133 -5.34 -5.41 9.49
CA GLY A 133 -5.14 -5.40 10.93
C GLY A 133 -3.68 -5.58 11.36
N ALA A 134 -3.41 -5.63 12.67
CA ALA A 134 -2.07 -5.65 13.22
C ALA A 134 -1.25 -6.86 12.74
N ALA A 135 -0.29 -6.62 11.87
CA ALA A 135 0.62 -7.61 11.32
C ALA A 135 2.05 -7.51 11.89
N SER A 136 2.25 -6.71 12.95
CA SER A 136 3.56 -6.47 13.57
C SER A 136 4.24 -7.74 14.08
N ALA A 137 3.47 -8.76 14.49
CA ALA A 137 3.99 -10.08 14.86
C ALA A 137 4.75 -10.77 13.70
N LEU A 138 4.45 -10.41 12.46
CA LEU A 138 5.14 -10.93 11.27
C LEU A 138 6.20 -9.94 10.75
N TYR A 139 5.90 -8.64 10.69
CA TYR A 139 6.66 -7.67 9.92
C TYR A 139 7.31 -6.55 10.75
N GLY A 140 7.08 -6.53 12.07
CA GLY A 140 7.68 -5.53 12.97
C GLY A 140 6.91 -4.21 13.04
N PRO A 141 7.59 -3.10 13.38
CA PRO A 141 6.95 -1.89 13.89
C PRO A 141 6.07 -1.12 12.89
N SER A 142 6.24 -1.28 11.60
CA SER A 142 5.51 -0.47 10.60
C SER A 142 4.16 -1.07 10.16
N ALA A 143 3.76 -2.23 10.68
CA ALA A 143 2.61 -2.98 10.21
C ALA A 143 1.44 -3.00 11.20
N LEU A 144 1.05 -1.83 11.76
CA LEU A 144 -0.10 -1.73 12.68
C LEU A 144 -1.45 -1.83 11.97
N GLY A 145 -1.58 -1.23 10.80
CA GLY A 145 -2.81 -1.21 10.00
C GLY A 145 -2.92 -2.38 9.04
N GLY A 146 -1.79 -2.92 8.63
CA GLY A 146 -1.72 -4.04 7.70
C GLY A 146 -0.48 -4.04 6.81
N VAL A 147 -0.46 -4.98 5.88
CA VAL A 147 0.63 -5.17 4.93
C VAL A 147 0.06 -5.32 3.52
N ILE A 148 0.71 -4.68 2.55
CA ILE A 148 0.49 -4.91 1.12
C ILE A 148 1.79 -5.49 0.57
N ASN A 149 1.74 -6.74 0.10
CA ASN A 149 2.87 -7.42 -0.50
C ASN A 149 2.67 -7.55 -2.01
N LEU A 150 3.56 -6.94 -2.76
CA LEU A 150 3.58 -6.94 -4.22
C LEU A 150 4.46 -8.10 -4.67
N VAL A 151 3.86 -9.16 -5.17
CA VAL A 151 4.57 -10.36 -5.61
C VAL A 151 4.88 -10.25 -7.09
N SER A 152 6.15 -10.38 -7.44
CA SER A 152 6.58 -10.29 -8.83
C SER A 152 6.18 -11.51 -9.66
N ARG A 153 5.95 -11.26 -10.95
CA ARG A 153 5.75 -12.28 -11.98
C ARG A 153 6.96 -13.20 -12.07
N ARG A 154 6.73 -14.51 -12.11
CA ARG A 154 7.79 -15.50 -12.33
C ARG A 154 7.93 -15.77 -13.84
N PRO A 155 9.17 -15.84 -14.39
CA PRO A 155 9.36 -16.25 -15.77
C PRO A 155 8.80 -17.66 -16.01
N ALA A 156 8.13 -17.84 -17.15
CA ALA A 156 7.68 -19.16 -17.58
C ALA A 156 8.83 -19.97 -18.20
N SER A 157 8.52 -21.19 -18.68
CA SER A 157 9.46 -22.05 -19.41
C SER A 157 9.87 -21.47 -20.77
N GLU A 158 9.10 -20.53 -21.30
CA GLU A 158 9.36 -19.84 -22.57
C GLU A 158 9.61 -18.35 -22.36
N SER A 159 10.27 -17.72 -23.31
CA SER A 159 10.50 -16.28 -23.30
C SER A 159 9.18 -15.53 -23.46
N GLN A 160 8.99 -14.49 -22.66
CA GLN A 160 7.79 -13.64 -22.65
C GLN A 160 8.19 -12.19 -22.85
N GLY A 161 7.36 -11.44 -23.55
CA GLY A 161 7.51 -10.01 -23.73
C GLY A 161 6.16 -9.32 -23.72
N GLU A 162 6.07 -8.15 -23.07
CA GLU A 162 4.88 -7.33 -22.99
C GLU A 162 5.29 -5.86 -23.15
N LEU A 163 4.59 -5.12 -23.97
CA LEU A 163 4.76 -3.67 -24.13
C LEU A 163 3.41 -3.01 -23.95
N LEU A 164 3.32 -2.15 -22.96
CA LEU A 164 2.14 -1.37 -22.67
C LEU A 164 2.39 0.09 -23.07
N LEU A 165 1.49 0.61 -23.91
CA LEU A 165 1.48 2.01 -24.33
C LEU A 165 0.15 2.62 -23.92
N ASN A 166 0.19 3.75 -23.24
CA ASN A 166 -1.00 4.48 -22.82
C ASN A 166 -0.85 5.97 -23.12
N ALA A 167 -1.94 6.59 -23.58
CA ALA A 167 -2.02 8.02 -23.76
C ALA A 167 -3.39 8.52 -23.25
N THR A 168 -3.40 9.63 -22.55
CA THR A 168 -4.62 10.21 -21.99
C THR A 168 -4.94 11.55 -22.64
N SER A 169 -6.22 11.94 -22.62
CA SER A 169 -6.67 13.25 -23.12
C SER A 169 -6.14 14.44 -22.30
N ARG A 170 -5.46 14.18 -21.18
CA ARG A 170 -4.84 15.19 -20.32
C ARG A 170 -3.31 15.19 -20.42
N ASP A 171 -2.80 14.86 -21.60
CA ASP A 171 -1.37 14.84 -21.92
C ASP A 171 -0.55 13.91 -20.99
N GLY A 172 -1.15 12.78 -20.58
CA GLY A 172 -0.47 11.69 -19.91
C GLY A 172 0.00 10.65 -20.92
N GLN A 173 1.22 10.15 -20.75
CA GLN A 173 1.85 9.16 -21.61
C GLN A 173 2.61 8.16 -20.74
N ASP A 174 2.34 6.87 -20.92
CA ASP A 174 3.02 5.81 -20.22
C ASP A 174 3.53 4.77 -21.23
N VAL A 175 4.79 4.38 -21.07
CA VAL A 175 5.43 3.31 -21.85
C VAL A 175 6.08 2.36 -20.88
N THR A 176 5.59 1.12 -20.79
CA THR A 176 6.17 0.11 -19.89
C THR A 176 6.43 -1.18 -20.67
N GLY A 177 7.64 -1.67 -20.57
CA GLY A 177 8.07 -2.94 -21.16
C GLY A 177 8.40 -3.97 -20.07
N TYR A 178 8.01 -5.21 -20.29
CA TYR A 178 8.40 -6.37 -19.51
C TYR A 178 8.96 -7.44 -20.43
N VAL A 179 10.12 -7.99 -20.09
CA VAL A 179 10.73 -9.13 -20.79
C VAL A 179 11.19 -10.14 -19.75
N ALA A 180 10.89 -11.41 -20.00
CA ALA A 180 11.34 -12.52 -19.15
C ALA A 180 11.77 -13.70 -20.02
N ALA A 181 12.80 -14.41 -19.58
CA ALA A 181 13.30 -15.60 -20.27
C ALA A 181 13.97 -16.59 -19.31
N PRO A 182 13.85 -17.89 -19.59
CA PRO A 182 14.75 -18.90 -19.01
C PRO A 182 16.15 -18.71 -19.61
N LEU A 183 17.17 -18.67 -18.77
CA LEU A 183 18.60 -18.59 -19.18
C LEU A 183 19.25 -19.96 -19.19
N SER A 184 18.78 -20.84 -18.32
CA SER A 184 19.17 -22.26 -18.21
C SER A 184 18.09 -23.04 -17.44
N SER A 185 18.33 -24.32 -17.18
CA SER A 185 17.46 -25.13 -16.31
C SER A 185 17.42 -24.65 -14.84
N VAL A 186 18.37 -23.82 -14.42
CA VAL A 186 18.51 -23.31 -13.04
C VAL A 186 18.20 -21.83 -12.96
N PHE A 187 18.54 -21.05 -13.99
CA PHE A 187 18.44 -19.59 -13.97
C PHE A 187 17.38 -19.10 -14.95
N SER A 188 16.59 -18.13 -14.49
CA SER A 188 15.73 -17.32 -15.36
C SER A 188 15.84 -15.84 -14.94
N ALA A 189 15.54 -14.94 -15.85
CA ALA A 189 15.63 -13.51 -15.61
C ALA A 189 14.41 -12.77 -16.13
N SER A 190 14.12 -11.62 -15.54
CA SER A 190 13.17 -10.66 -16.08
C SER A 190 13.70 -9.23 -15.94
N VAL A 191 13.22 -8.36 -16.80
CA VAL A 191 13.47 -6.92 -16.72
C VAL A 191 12.16 -6.20 -16.98
N THR A 192 11.81 -5.28 -16.08
CA THR A 192 10.74 -4.30 -16.29
C THR A 192 11.36 -2.92 -16.42
N ALA A 193 10.96 -2.16 -17.42
CA ALA A 193 11.38 -0.77 -17.58
C ALA A 193 10.18 0.08 -17.99
N GLY A 194 10.08 1.28 -17.44
CA GLY A 194 8.97 2.19 -17.68
C GLY A 194 9.42 3.64 -17.79
N TYR A 195 8.73 4.37 -18.64
CA TYR A 195 8.75 5.83 -18.73
C TYR A 195 7.33 6.35 -18.67
N ASP A 196 7.05 7.21 -17.71
CA ASP A 196 5.73 7.77 -17.48
C ASP A 196 5.86 9.30 -17.43
N ARG A 197 4.95 9.98 -18.10
CA ARG A 197 4.88 11.44 -18.15
C ARG A 197 3.44 11.92 -18.01
N GLN A 198 3.25 13.01 -17.30
CA GLN A 198 1.99 13.74 -17.19
C GLN A 198 2.27 15.23 -17.17
N SER A 199 1.55 16.02 -17.96
CA SER A 199 1.60 17.47 -17.86
C SER A 199 0.78 17.98 -16.69
N ARG A 200 1.23 19.06 -16.07
CA ARG A 200 0.52 19.74 -15.00
C ARG A 200 -0.82 20.31 -15.51
N GLN A 201 -1.91 20.11 -14.76
CA GLN A 201 -3.25 20.53 -15.14
C GLN A 201 -3.89 21.37 -14.04
N ASP A 202 -4.49 22.48 -14.41
CA ASP A 202 -5.47 23.23 -13.64
C ASP A 202 -6.85 22.85 -14.17
N LEU A 203 -7.71 22.29 -13.32
CA LEU A 203 -9.01 21.74 -13.72
C LEU A 203 -10.17 22.70 -13.44
N ASN A 204 -9.92 23.76 -12.68
CA ASN A 204 -10.92 24.69 -12.20
C ASN A 204 -10.59 26.15 -12.55
N ASP A 205 -9.52 26.38 -13.34
CA ASP A 205 -9.06 27.69 -13.81
C ASP A 205 -8.75 28.70 -12.69
N ASP A 206 -8.25 28.20 -11.52
CA ASP A 206 -7.90 29.06 -10.38
C ASP A 206 -6.42 29.46 -10.37
N GLY A 207 -5.65 29.04 -11.38
CA GLY A 207 -4.23 29.33 -11.53
C GLY A 207 -3.31 28.39 -10.74
N TRP A 208 -3.85 27.34 -10.11
CA TRP A 208 -3.07 26.34 -9.36
C TRP A 208 -3.20 24.94 -9.99
N ALA A 209 -2.13 24.16 -9.90
CA ALA A 209 -2.15 22.80 -10.39
C ALA A 209 -3.05 21.88 -9.54
N ASP A 210 -4.11 21.31 -10.12
CA ASP A 210 -4.95 20.26 -9.53
C ASP A 210 -4.39 18.88 -9.72
N MET A 211 -3.69 18.68 -10.84
CA MET A 211 -2.93 17.50 -11.13
C MET A 211 -1.46 17.88 -11.34
N PRO A 212 -0.53 17.24 -10.62
CA PRO A 212 0.90 17.51 -10.80
C PRO A 212 1.37 17.09 -12.19
N GLY A 213 2.33 17.84 -12.72
CA GLY A 213 3.20 17.33 -13.76
C GLY A 213 4.18 16.32 -13.17
N TYR A 214 4.57 15.32 -13.93
CA TYR A 214 5.67 14.44 -13.59
C TYR A 214 6.32 13.80 -14.81
N GLU A 215 7.60 13.50 -14.66
CA GLU A 215 8.36 12.62 -15.53
C GLU A 215 9.06 11.58 -14.65
N ARG A 216 8.89 10.31 -15.00
CA ARG A 216 9.45 9.21 -14.21
C ARG A 216 10.05 8.15 -15.11
N PHE A 217 11.22 7.70 -14.73
CA PHE A 217 11.88 6.53 -15.32
C PHE A 217 12.08 5.48 -14.23
N THR A 218 11.74 4.22 -14.55
CA THR A 218 11.93 3.05 -13.67
C THR A 218 12.58 1.92 -14.44
N VAL A 219 13.48 1.18 -13.78
CA VAL A 219 14.02 -0.09 -14.28
C VAL A 219 14.19 -1.06 -13.14
N ARG A 220 13.80 -2.32 -13.39
CA ARG A 220 13.88 -3.40 -12.38
C ARG A 220 14.25 -4.73 -13.03
N PRO A 221 15.55 -5.06 -13.13
CA PRO A 221 16.01 -6.41 -13.44
C PRO A 221 15.84 -7.35 -12.23
N ARG A 222 15.53 -8.62 -12.52
CA ARG A 222 15.44 -9.72 -11.55
C ARG A 222 16.13 -10.96 -12.08
N LEU A 223 16.79 -11.68 -11.19
CA LEU A 223 17.36 -12.99 -11.44
C LEU A 223 16.69 -14.00 -10.50
N PHE A 224 16.17 -15.06 -11.07
CA PHE A 224 15.54 -16.16 -10.36
C PHE A 224 16.43 -17.40 -10.46
N VAL A 225 16.53 -18.12 -9.36
CA VAL A 225 17.28 -19.37 -9.25
C VAL A 225 16.32 -20.47 -8.78
N ASN A 226 16.29 -21.59 -9.47
CA ASN A 226 15.55 -22.79 -9.06
C ASN A 226 16.44 -23.99 -9.33
N THR A 227 16.95 -24.59 -8.28
CA THR A 227 17.84 -25.75 -8.39
C THR A 227 17.09 -27.08 -8.20
N ALA A 228 17.67 -28.17 -8.63
CA ALA A 228 17.06 -29.50 -8.56
C ALA A 228 16.85 -30.02 -7.12
N ASP A 229 17.62 -29.53 -6.15
CA ASP A 229 17.46 -29.84 -4.72
C ASP A 229 16.33 -29.01 -4.05
N GLY A 230 15.60 -28.21 -4.83
CA GLY A 230 14.48 -27.40 -4.34
C GLY A 230 14.88 -26.04 -3.78
N THR A 231 16.16 -25.65 -3.86
CA THR A 231 16.59 -24.30 -3.51
C THR A 231 16.04 -23.28 -4.49
N LYS A 232 15.42 -22.23 -3.99
CA LYS A 232 14.88 -21.10 -4.76
C LYS A 232 15.48 -19.81 -4.29
N ALA A 233 15.87 -18.93 -5.20
CA ALA A 233 16.31 -17.59 -4.84
C ALA A 233 15.82 -16.55 -5.86
N LEU A 234 15.69 -15.31 -5.39
CA LEU A 234 15.40 -14.13 -6.17
C LEU A 234 16.38 -13.03 -5.77
N VAL A 235 17.05 -12.47 -6.77
CA VAL A 235 17.79 -11.22 -6.62
C VAL A 235 17.09 -10.16 -7.47
N THR A 236 16.78 -9.03 -6.87
CA THR A 236 16.16 -7.88 -7.55
C THR A 236 16.98 -6.63 -7.34
N PHE A 237 17.13 -5.84 -8.38
CA PHE A 237 17.67 -4.49 -8.31
C PHE A 237 16.61 -3.52 -8.86
N GLY A 238 16.46 -2.36 -8.23
CA GLY A 238 15.56 -1.31 -8.68
C GLY A 238 16.29 0.02 -8.80
N ALA A 239 16.02 0.76 -9.88
CA ALA A 239 16.40 2.15 -10.01
C ALA A 239 15.22 2.98 -10.50
N MET A 240 15.01 4.13 -9.88
CA MET A 240 13.95 5.08 -10.21
C MET A 240 14.47 6.51 -10.12
N ALA A 241 14.12 7.32 -11.11
CA ALA A 241 14.28 8.76 -11.09
C ALA A 241 12.95 9.41 -11.46
N GLU A 242 12.52 10.38 -10.68
CA GLU A 242 11.27 11.11 -10.89
C GLU A 242 11.45 12.59 -10.60
N GLN A 243 10.83 13.40 -11.42
CA GLN A 243 10.60 14.82 -11.18
C GLN A 243 9.10 15.06 -11.16
N ARG A 244 8.60 15.77 -10.15
CA ARG A 244 7.21 16.23 -10.03
C ARG A 244 7.17 17.73 -9.89
N ASP A 245 6.17 18.35 -10.49
CA ASP A 245 5.92 19.78 -10.41
C ASP A 245 4.44 20.10 -10.23
N GLY A 246 4.18 21.03 -9.33
CA GLY A 246 2.89 21.60 -8.97
C GLY A 246 3.04 23.09 -8.66
N GLY A 247 2.20 23.58 -7.74
CA GLY A 247 2.15 25.00 -7.40
C GLY A 247 1.33 25.81 -8.39
N THR A 248 1.70 27.08 -8.61
CA THR A 248 0.98 27.92 -9.57
C THR A 248 1.24 27.52 -11.02
N MET A 249 0.25 27.68 -11.88
CA MET A 249 0.40 27.49 -13.32
C MET A 249 1.36 28.52 -13.93
N PRO A 250 1.94 28.28 -15.12
CA PRO A 250 2.67 29.32 -15.84
C PRO A 250 1.81 30.59 -15.97
N GLU A 251 2.42 31.75 -15.75
CA GLU A 251 1.76 33.06 -15.79
C GLU A 251 0.78 33.36 -14.65
N ALA A 252 0.50 32.38 -13.75
CA ALA A 252 -0.28 32.60 -12.54
C ALA A 252 0.63 32.88 -11.35
N ASN A 253 0.14 33.74 -10.45
CA ASN A 253 0.85 34.15 -9.24
C ASN A 253 0.05 33.81 -7.99
N ALA A 254 0.77 33.57 -6.91
CA ALA A 254 0.21 33.56 -5.57
C ALA A 254 -0.28 34.96 -5.14
N PRO A 255 -1.05 35.09 -4.05
CA PRO A 255 -1.55 36.39 -3.57
C PRO A 255 -0.46 37.42 -3.28
N ASP A 256 0.78 36.99 -3.03
CA ASP A 256 1.94 37.90 -2.88
C ASP A 256 2.46 38.47 -4.22
N GLY A 257 1.83 38.13 -5.34
CA GLY A 257 2.20 38.56 -6.68
C GLY A 257 3.39 37.80 -7.30
N SER A 258 3.89 36.76 -6.64
CA SER A 258 5.00 35.93 -7.14
C SER A 258 4.54 34.51 -7.48
N PRO A 259 5.20 33.80 -8.44
CA PRO A 259 4.92 32.38 -8.69
C PRO A 259 5.25 31.53 -7.45
N PHE A 260 4.40 30.55 -7.14
CA PHE A 260 4.65 29.58 -6.08
C PHE A 260 5.11 28.26 -6.67
N ALA A 261 6.39 27.95 -6.54
CA ALA A 261 6.96 26.70 -7.01
C ALA A 261 6.76 25.57 -5.98
N GLN A 262 6.23 24.43 -6.43
CA GLN A 262 6.25 23.19 -5.65
C GLN A 262 6.80 22.08 -6.53
N THR A 263 8.04 21.65 -6.25
CA THR A 263 8.69 20.61 -7.06
C THR A 263 9.33 19.55 -6.16
N LEU A 264 9.34 18.31 -6.63
CA LEU A 264 9.98 17.21 -5.95
C LEU A 264 10.80 16.38 -6.95
N HIS A 265 12.11 16.34 -6.75
CA HIS A 265 13.00 15.45 -7.48
C HIS A 265 13.38 14.28 -6.57
N SER A 266 13.10 13.07 -7.01
CA SER A 266 13.36 11.85 -6.26
C SER A 266 14.27 10.91 -7.05
N ARG A 267 15.21 10.25 -6.36
CA ARG A 267 15.99 9.15 -6.89
C ARG A 267 16.02 8.03 -5.87
N ARG A 268 15.72 6.81 -6.31
CA ARG A 268 15.75 5.62 -5.47
C ARG A 268 16.54 4.51 -6.15
N TYR A 269 17.36 3.84 -5.35
CA TYR A 269 18.03 2.61 -5.70
C TYR A 269 17.72 1.58 -4.62
N ASP A 270 17.36 0.39 -5.01
CA ASP A 270 17.08 -0.70 -4.11
C ASP A 270 17.70 -2.02 -4.60
N LEU A 271 18.08 -2.87 -3.64
CA LEU A 271 18.57 -4.21 -3.87
C LEU A 271 17.84 -5.16 -2.91
N GLY A 272 17.39 -6.29 -3.41
CA GLY A 272 16.73 -7.31 -2.61
C GLY A 272 17.21 -8.70 -2.94
N LEU A 273 17.22 -9.55 -1.91
CA LEU A 273 17.52 -10.98 -1.97
C LEU A 273 16.49 -11.75 -1.16
N THR A 274 15.88 -12.76 -1.76
CA THR A 274 15.18 -13.82 -1.03
C THR A 274 15.78 -15.16 -1.41
N ALA A 275 15.92 -16.08 -0.46
CA ALA A 275 16.38 -17.43 -0.73
C ALA A 275 15.65 -18.42 0.20
N GLU A 276 15.29 -19.57 -0.33
CA GLU A 276 14.68 -20.69 0.39
C GLU A 276 15.41 -21.96 0.03
N THR A 277 15.84 -22.72 1.03
CA THR A 277 16.56 -23.99 0.87
C THR A 277 15.93 -25.04 1.77
N PRO A 278 15.40 -26.14 1.22
CA PRO A 278 14.98 -27.30 2.03
C PRO A 278 16.18 -27.90 2.75
N LEU A 279 16.04 -28.16 4.04
CA LEU A 279 17.01 -28.89 4.87
C LEU A 279 16.38 -30.22 5.25
N GLU A 280 16.95 -31.31 4.72
CA GLU A 280 16.42 -32.64 4.92
C GLU A 280 16.28 -33.00 6.42
N GLY A 281 15.11 -33.48 6.81
CA GLY A 281 14.79 -33.87 8.19
C GLY A 281 14.59 -32.69 9.17
N ILE A 282 14.79 -31.44 8.74
CA ILE A 282 14.71 -30.25 9.61
C ILE A 282 13.57 -29.33 9.19
N GLY A 283 13.51 -28.96 7.89
CA GLY A 283 12.53 -28.03 7.38
C GLY A 283 13.11 -27.14 6.28
N THR A 284 12.65 -25.90 6.18
CA THR A 284 13.11 -24.93 5.15
C THR A 284 13.79 -23.74 5.81
N LEU A 285 15.03 -23.50 5.44
CA LEU A 285 15.76 -22.27 5.77
C LEU A 285 15.36 -21.19 4.78
N ARG A 286 14.99 -20.01 5.30
CA ARG A 286 14.65 -18.81 4.50
C ARG A 286 15.55 -17.66 4.88
N LEU A 287 16.12 -17.02 3.88
CA LEU A 287 16.94 -15.83 4.03
C LEU A 287 16.30 -14.69 3.23
N ARG A 288 16.23 -13.51 3.83
CA ARG A 288 15.73 -12.29 3.19
C ARG A 288 16.65 -11.12 3.54
N ALA A 289 17.01 -10.32 2.55
CA ALA A 289 17.78 -9.12 2.76
C ALA A 289 17.40 -8.04 1.76
N SER A 290 17.38 -6.79 2.18
CA SER A 290 17.20 -5.65 1.29
C SER A 290 17.97 -4.43 1.77
N GLY A 291 18.30 -3.56 0.82
CA GLY A 291 18.86 -2.24 1.07
C GLY A 291 18.25 -1.22 0.12
N VAL A 292 17.90 -0.06 0.63
CA VAL A 292 17.32 1.04 -0.14
C VAL A 292 18.07 2.32 0.18
N THR A 293 18.33 3.12 -0.84
CA THR A 293 18.77 4.51 -0.68
C THR A 293 17.89 5.40 -1.53
N GLN A 294 17.32 6.42 -0.91
CA GLN A 294 16.43 7.38 -1.55
C GLN A 294 16.92 8.79 -1.23
N SER A 295 16.90 9.68 -2.21
CA SER A 295 17.22 11.08 -2.03
C SER A 295 16.17 11.96 -2.66
N HIS A 296 15.86 13.06 -1.97
CA HIS A 296 14.88 14.03 -2.43
C HIS A 296 15.49 15.44 -2.45
N ARG A 297 15.00 16.23 -3.40
CA ARG A 297 15.10 17.67 -3.40
C ARG A 297 13.69 18.22 -3.56
N HIS A 298 13.12 18.71 -2.48
CA HIS A 298 11.80 19.30 -2.42
C HIS A 298 11.93 20.83 -2.39
N VAL A 299 11.19 21.52 -3.26
CA VAL A 299 11.03 22.96 -3.25
C VAL A 299 9.58 23.26 -2.90
N PHE A 300 9.37 24.05 -1.88
CA PHE A 300 8.07 24.49 -1.43
C PHE A 300 8.10 26.01 -1.25
N GLY A 301 7.61 26.74 -2.25
CA GLY A 301 7.77 28.18 -2.34
C GLY A 301 9.26 28.58 -2.35
N LYS A 302 9.68 29.29 -1.32
CA LYS A 302 11.09 29.74 -1.15
C LYS A 302 11.95 28.73 -0.39
N THR A 303 11.36 27.71 0.21
CA THR A 303 12.08 26.68 1.00
C THR A 303 12.58 25.57 0.11
N VAL A 304 13.84 25.19 0.30
CA VAL A 304 14.48 24.04 -0.38
C VAL A 304 14.94 23.03 0.65
N GLU A 305 14.35 21.84 0.59
CA GLU A 305 14.73 20.69 1.41
C GLU A 305 15.50 19.70 0.57
N ASN A 306 16.66 19.29 1.09
CA ASN A 306 17.45 18.21 0.51
C ASN A 306 17.66 17.15 1.58
N ASP A 307 17.26 15.94 1.31
CA ASP A 307 17.37 14.85 2.26
C ASP A 307 17.85 13.54 1.62
N ARG A 308 18.19 12.60 2.48
CA ARG A 308 18.51 11.23 2.15
C ARG A 308 17.92 10.30 3.19
N HIS A 309 17.24 9.25 2.71
CA HIS A 309 16.74 8.16 3.50
C HIS A 309 17.39 6.85 3.07
N ARG A 310 17.85 6.05 4.04
CA ARG A 310 18.46 4.74 3.83
C ARG A 310 17.81 3.74 4.74
N THR A 311 17.43 2.60 4.19
CA THR A 311 16.95 1.47 4.97
C THR A 311 17.73 0.22 4.60
N ALA A 312 17.96 -0.64 5.58
CA ALA A 312 18.48 -1.99 5.35
C ALA A 312 17.71 -2.98 6.22
N PHE A 313 17.51 -4.17 5.69
CA PHE A 313 16.81 -5.25 6.36
C PHE A 313 17.51 -6.57 6.10
N ALA A 314 17.62 -7.40 7.12
CA ALA A 314 18.06 -8.79 6.97
C ALA A 314 17.25 -9.67 7.92
N GLU A 315 16.91 -10.87 7.45
CA GLU A 315 16.17 -11.88 8.22
C GLU A 315 16.64 -13.27 7.86
N ALA A 316 16.78 -14.12 8.86
CA ALA A 316 16.96 -15.55 8.70
C ALA A 316 15.89 -16.28 9.52
N SER A 317 15.21 -17.24 8.91
CA SER A 317 14.20 -18.05 9.59
C SER A 317 14.26 -19.51 9.16
N LEU A 318 13.91 -20.39 10.08
CA LEU A 318 13.80 -21.82 9.88
C LEU A 318 12.36 -22.23 10.21
N GLY A 319 11.73 -23.00 9.35
CA GLY A 319 10.38 -23.48 9.56
C GLY A 319 10.19 -24.91 9.06
N GLY A 320 9.29 -25.62 9.68
CA GLY A 320 9.04 -27.02 9.35
C GLY A 320 7.69 -27.50 9.87
N LYS A 321 7.45 -28.79 9.70
CA LYS A 321 6.27 -29.49 10.20
C LYS A 321 6.71 -30.61 11.17
N ALA A 322 6.06 -30.69 12.33
CA ALA A 322 6.27 -31.72 13.33
C ALA A 322 4.90 -32.27 13.73
N GLY A 323 4.52 -33.43 13.21
CA GLY A 323 3.16 -33.95 13.31
C GLY A 323 2.15 -32.99 12.68
N GLU A 324 1.12 -32.62 13.42
CA GLU A 324 0.08 -31.68 13.02
C GLU A 324 0.47 -30.20 13.27
N THR A 325 1.67 -29.95 13.79
CA THR A 325 2.15 -28.61 14.10
C THR A 325 3.08 -28.11 13.00
N THR A 326 2.74 -26.97 12.40
CA THR A 326 3.66 -26.20 11.58
C THR A 326 4.30 -25.12 12.46
N TRP A 327 5.63 -24.97 12.37
CA TRP A 327 6.36 -23.99 13.16
C TRP A 327 7.33 -23.16 12.32
N LEU A 328 7.62 -21.96 12.76
CA LEU A 328 8.60 -21.04 12.20
C LEU A 328 9.29 -20.30 13.34
N ALA A 329 10.61 -20.18 13.30
CA ALA A 329 11.39 -19.35 14.21
C ALA A 329 12.45 -18.58 13.43
N GLY A 330 12.77 -17.35 13.85
CA GLY A 330 13.75 -16.55 13.14
C GLY A 330 14.23 -15.33 13.89
N ALA A 331 15.21 -14.68 13.28
CA ALA A 331 15.78 -13.41 13.72
C ALA A 331 15.82 -12.43 12.56
N ALA A 332 15.67 -11.15 12.85
CA ALA A 332 15.73 -10.08 11.88
C ALA A 332 16.47 -8.87 12.45
N ILE A 333 16.95 -8.03 11.56
CA ILE A 333 17.46 -6.70 11.90
C ILE A 333 16.99 -5.71 10.86
N GLN A 334 16.54 -4.54 11.31
CA GLN A 334 16.16 -3.41 10.45
C GLN A 334 16.99 -2.19 10.85
N LEU A 335 17.48 -1.48 9.85
CA LEU A 335 18.19 -0.19 9.98
C LEU A 335 17.38 0.85 9.24
N ASP A 336 17.23 2.04 9.84
CA ASP A 336 16.50 3.17 9.26
C ASP A 336 17.26 4.47 9.58
N ASP A 337 17.81 5.14 8.56
CA ASP A 337 18.62 6.35 8.70
C ASP A 337 18.08 7.45 7.80
N TYR A 338 17.67 8.55 8.40
CA TYR A 338 17.23 9.76 7.72
C TYR A 338 18.14 10.95 8.03
N ARG A 339 18.51 11.71 7.00
CA ARG A 339 19.33 12.90 7.10
C ARG A 339 18.79 14.02 6.23
N SER A 340 18.55 15.18 6.83
CA SER A 340 18.14 16.40 6.14
C SER A 340 19.25 17.46 6.21
N LYS A 341 19.51 18.12 5.07
CA LYS A 341 20.46 19.26 5.06
C LYS A 341 19.84 20.54 5.59
N ALA A 342 18.54 20.73 5.37
CA ALA A 342 17.83 21.94 5.78
C ALA A 342 17.33 21.85 7.23
N PHE A 343 16.93 20.66 7.67
CA PHE A 343 16.26 20.44 8.95
C PHE A 343 16.91 19.28 9.73
N SER A 344 18.20 19.41 10.05
CA SER A 344 18.97 18.39 10.77
C SER A 344 18.43 18.06 12.17
N ALA A 345 17.58 18.90 12.74
CA ALA A 345 16.88 18.63 14.00
C ALA A 345 15.95 17.39 13.92
N PHE A 346 15.56 16.97 12.72
CA PHE A 346 14.73 15.81 12.47
C PHE A 346 15.52 14.58 12.00
N ASP A 347 16.86 14.65 11.99
CA ASP A 347 17.71 13.51 11.66
C ASP A 347 17.52 12.39 12.68
N TYR A 348 17.46 11.14 12.20
CA TYR A 348 17.42 9.97 13.06
C TYR A 348 18.18 8.79 12.47
N SER A 349 18.54 7.84 13.32
CA SER A 349 19.15 6.58 12.94
C SER A 349 18.67 5.49 13.89
N TYR A 350 17.85 4.57 13.39
CA TYR A 350 17.24 3.52 14.17
C TYR A 350 17.81 2.16 13.81
N THR A 351 18.02 1.34 14.84
CA THR A 351 18.41 -0.07 14.71
C THR A 351 17.42 -0.91 15.49
N VAL A 352 16.83 -1.91 14.85
CA VAL A 352 15.79 -2.75 15.43
C VAL A 352 16.09 -4.23 15.20
N PRO A 353 16.93 -4.85 16.05
CA PRO A 353 17.03 -6.31 16.08
C PRO A 353 15.75 -6.93 16.62
N ALA A 354 15.41 -8.11 16.11
CA ALA A 354 14.18 -8.81 16.46
C ALA A 354 14.35 -10.32 16.48
N LEU A 355 13.55 -10.98 17.33
CA LEU A 355 13.35 -12.43 17.35
C LEU A 355 11.86 -12.71 17.19
N PHE A 356 11.52 -13.78 16.48
CA PHE A 356 10.12 -14.16 16.30
C PHE A 356 9.93 -15.66 16.22
N VAL A 357 8.74 -16.09 16.61
CA VAL A 357 8.27 -17.46 16.52
C VAL A 357 6.81 -17.47 16.12
N GLN A 358 6.43 -18.47 15.32
CA GLN A 358 5.06 -18.75 14.91
C GLN A 358 4.82 -20.25 15.03
N GLY A 359 3.64 -20.61 15.48
CA GLY A 359 3.17 -21.99 15.53
C GLY A 359 1.73 -22.06 15.05
N GLU A 360 1.41 -23.13 14.32
CA GLU A 360 0.07 -23.46 13.87
C GLU A 360 -0.22 -24.91 14.19
N GLN A 361 -1.39 -25.17 14.75
CA GLN A 361 -1.83 -26.49 15.17
C GLN A 361 -3.19 -26.80 14.55
N GLU A 362 -3.26 -27.89 13.80
CA GLU A 362 -4.53 -28.48 13.40
C GLU A 362 -5.09 -29.28 14.57
N LEU A 363 -6.14 -28.77 15.22
CA LEU A 363 -6.77 -29.40 16.38
C LEU A 363 -7.81 -30.44 16.00
N ALA A 364 -8.42 -30.29 14.81
CA ALA A 364 -9.40 -31.19 14.25
C ALA A 364 -9.46 -30.94 12.73
N ASP A 365 -10.05 -31.86 11.97
CA ASP A 365 -10.16 -31.81 10.50
C ASP A 365 -10.61 -30.46 9.90
N ARG A 366 -11.19 -29.58 10.72
CA ARG A 366 -11.77 -28.29 10.28
C ARG A 366 -11.35 -27.09 11.12
N LEU A 367 -10.50 -27.31 12.15
CA LEU A 367 -10.11 -26.26 13.10
C LEU A 367 -8.60 -26.13 13.19
N THR A 368 -8.06 -25.00 12.77
CA THR A 368 -6.64 -24.64 12.90
C THR A 368 -6.51 -23.45 13.83
N LEU A 369 -5.60 -23.53 14.80
CA LEU A 369 -5.17 -22.39 15.62
C LEU A 369 -3.75 -21.98 15.23
N ALA A 370 -3.51 -20.67 15.19
CA ALA A 370 -2.19 -20.11 14.94
C ALA A 370 -1.84 -19.06 15.98
N GLY A 371 -0.61 -19.10 16.46
CA GLY A 371 -0.04 -18.11 17.35
C GLY A 371 1.29 -17.60 16.84
N SER A 372 1.55 -16.30 16.95
CA SER A 372 2.85 -15.72 16.67
C SER A 372 3.25 -14.72 17.74
N LEU A 373 4.55 -14.63 18.00
CA LEU A 373 5.15 -13.72 18.95
C LEU A 373 6.42 -13.15 18.33
N ARG A 374 6.57 -11.83 18.38
CA ARG A 374 7.77 -11.13 17.97
C ARG A 374 8.22 -10.19 19.07
N TRP A 375 9.51 -10.19 19.34
CA TRP A 375 10.20 -9.24 20.19
C TRP A 375 11.11 -8.37 19.34
N ASP A 376 10.95 -7.05 19.45
CA ASP A 376 11.76 -6.05 18.77
C ASP A 376 12.45 -5.18 19.81
N ALA A 377 13.75 -4.94 19.68
CA ALA A 377 14.54 -4.05 20.54
C ALA A 377 14.91 -2.80 19.74
N HIS A 378 14.08 -1.77 19.84
CA HIS A 378 14.29 -0.51 19.13
C HIS A 378 15.32 0.37 19.86
N SER A 379 16.33 0.90 19.15
CA SER A 379 17.42 1.71 19.72
C SER A 379 16.92 2.88 20.58
N ASP A 380 15.86 3.55 20.17
CA ASP A 380 15.39 4.79 20.80
C ASP A 380 14.11 4.61 21.63
N TYR A 381 13.25 3.65 21.24
CA TYR A 381 11.93 3.45 21.84
C TYR A 381 11.85 2.22 22.76
N GLY A 382 12.96 1.49 22.92
CA GLY A 382 13.05 0.34 23.85
C GLY A 382 12.51 -0.96 23.26
N SER A 383 12.26 -1.93 24.14
CA SER A 383 11.86 -3.29 23.75
C SER A 383 10.34 -3.46 23.76
N HIS A 384 9.81 -4.07 22.69
CA HIS A 384 8.38 -4.28 22.51
C HIS A 384 8.09 -5.72 22.10
N VAL A 385 6.93 -6.23 22.54
CA VAL A 385 6.44 -7.56 22.20
C VAL A 385 5.12 -7.42 21.44
N SER A 386 5.06 -8.07 20.29
CA SER A 386 3.91 -8.08 19.37
C SER A 386 3.34 -9.51 19.28
N PRO A 387 2.34 -9.89 20.09
CA PRO A 387 1.64 -11.16 19.97
C PRO A 387 0.53 -11.11 18.94
N ARG A 388 0.20 -12.27 18.35
CA ARG A 388 -0.99 -12.49 17.53
C ARG A 388 -1.52 -13.89 17.76
N LEU A 389 -2.85 -14.02 17.84
CA LEU A 389 -3.59 -15.28 17.87
C LEU A 389 -4.63 -15.26 16.75
N SER A 390 -4.77 -16.39 16.06
CA SER A 390 -5.74 -16.55 14.99
C SER A 390 -6.34 -17.96 15.01
N ALA A 391 -7.59 -18.06 14.57
CA ALA A 391 -8.30 -19.32 14.43
C ALA A 391 -8.97 -19.38 13.06
N LEU A 392 -8.95 -20.55 12.44
CA LEU A 392 -9.63 -20.87 11.20
C LEU A 392 -10.53 -22.07 11.43
N TYR A 393 -11.84 -21.93 11.13
CA TYR A 393 -12.80 -23.01 11.18
C TYR A 393 -13.54 -23.13 9.84
N ARG A 394 -13.56 -24.34 9.24
CA ARG A 394 -14.10 -24.60 7.89
C ARG A 394 -15.22 -25.65 7.89
N PRO A 395 -16.43 -25.34 8.33
CA PRO A 395 -17.56 -26.28 8.27
C PRO A 395 -18.25 -26.23 6.89
N GLY A 396 -17.88 -27.16 6.01
CA GLY A 396 -18.46 -27.27 4.66
C GLY A 396 -18.12 -26.05 3.78
N PRO A 397 -19.12 -25.32 3.22
CA PRO A 397 -18.87 -24.17 2.34
C PRO A 397 -18.48 -22.90 3.09
N TRP A 398 -18.44 -22.93 4.42
CA TRP A 398 -18.11 -21.81 5.26
C TRP A 398 -16.63 -21.77 5.60
N THR A 399 -16.09 -20.56 5.67
CA THR A 399 -14.77 -20.27 6.22
C THR A 399 -14.91 -19.19 7.27
N ILE A 400 -14.63 -19.51 8.53
CA ILE A 400 -14.74 -18.58 9.65
C ILE A 400 -13.34 -18.36 10.19
N ARG A 401 -12.90 -17.09 10.23
CA ARG A 401 -11.61 -16.68 10.78
C ARG A 401 -11.82 -15.69 11.92
N ALA A 402 -11.03 -15.83 12.96
CA ALA A 402 -10.93 -14.84 14.03
C ALA A 402 -9.46 -14.52 14.28
N SER A 403 -9.14 -13.26 14.50
CA SER A 403 -7.76 -12.84 14.76
C SER A 403 -7.73 -11.72 15.79
N LEU A 404 -6.76 -11.80 16.72
CA LEU A 404 -6.43 -10.77 17.70
C LEU A 404 -4.93 -10.53 17.66
N GLY A 405 -4.50 -9.27 17.61
CA GLY A 405 -3.09 -8.94 17.56
C GLY A 405 -2.77 -7.61 18.22
N ARG A 406 -1.54 -7.49 18.68
CA ARG A 406 -0.95 -6.24 19.16
C ARG A 406 0.31 -5.93 18.36
N GLY A 407 0.57 -4.64 18.14
CA GLY A 407 1.79 -4.16 17.54
C GLY A 407 2.17 -2.79 18.06
N PHE A 408 3.33 -2.30 17.62
CA PHE A 408 3.79 -0.96 17.94
C PHE A 408 4.31 -0.25 16.69
N TYR A 409 4.37 1.08 16.75
CA TYR A 409 4.94 1.94 15.72
C TYR A 409 5.93 2.91 16.38
N ALA A 410 7.14 2.99 15.83
CA ALA A 410 8.16 3.91 16.29
C ALA A 410 7.95 5.29 15.61
N PRO A 411 7.79 6.36 16.39
CA PRO A 411 7.59 7.70 15.85
C PRO A 411 8.73 8.17 14.93
N THR A 412 8.34 8.85 13.86
CA THR A 412 9.23 9.58 12.96
C THR A 412 8.64 10.98 12.69
N PRO A 413 9.39 11.95 12.15
CA PRO A 413 8.83 13.26 11.77
C PRO A 413 7.80 13.17 10.64
N PHE A 414 7.66 11.99 10.02
CA PHE A 414 6.80 11.81 8.84
C PHE A 414 5.42 11.32 9.25
N VAL A 415 4.46 12.21 9.11
CA VAL A 415 3.02 11.96 9.14
C VAL A 415 2.43 12.40 7.80
N GLU A 416 1.20 11.98 7.49
CA GLU A 416 0.60 12.26 6.17
C GLU A 416 0.69 13.75 5.78
N GLU A 417 0.55 14.64 6.74
CA GLU A 417 0.57 16.07 6.55
C GLU A 417 1.99 16.63 6.28
N THR A 418 3.01 16.13 7.00
CA THR A 418 4.42 16.54 6.79
C THR A 418 5.03 15.90 5.55
N GLU A 419 4.61 14.71 5.18
CA GLU A 419 5.00 14.08 3.92
C GLU A 419 4.55 14.91 2.70
N ALA A 420 3.36 15.50 2.80
CA ALA A 420 2.77 16.28 1.72
C ALA A 420 3.38 17.68 1.56
N ASN A 421 3.75 18.33 2.69
CA ASN A 421 4.10 19.74 2.74
C ASN A 421 5.57 20.02 3.10
N GLY A 422 6.35 18.97 3.41
CA GLY A 422 7.71 19.10 3.91
C GLY A 422 7.79 19.41 5.40
N LEU A 423 9.01 19.63 5.89
CA LEU A 423 9.33 19.83 7.31
C LEU A 423 9.47 21.31 7.72
N ALA A 424 9.34 22.24 6.77
CA ALA A 424 9.63 23.65 6.99
C ALA A 424 8.83 24.29 8.13
N ARG A 425 7.59 23.84 8.34
CA ARG A 425 6.69 24.37 9.39
C ARG A 425 6.68 23.50 10.65
N LEU A 426 7.37 22.37 10.65
CA LEU A 426 7.47 21.49 11.80
C LEU A 426 8.53 22.04 12.77
N LEU A 427 8.11 22.40 13.98
CA LEU A 427 9.05 22.76 15.05
C LEU A 427 9.71 21.51 15.63
N PRO A 428 10.95 21.61 16.09
CA PRO A 428 11.56 20.55 16.90
C PRO A 428 10.66 20.18 18.08
N TYR A 429 10.43 18.88 18.26
CA TYR A 429 9.55 18.36 19.29
C TYR A 429 10.34 17.52 20.30
N GLY A 430 9.77 17.34 21.50
CA GLY A 430 10.34 16.50 22.54
C GLY A 430 10.27 15.01 22.19
N LYS A 431 10.83 14.16 23.06
CA LYS A 431 10.80 12.71 22.87
C LYS A 431 9.37 12.19 22.88
N LEU A 432 8.92 11.66 21.74
CA LEU A 432 7.63 10.99 21.61
C LEU A 432 7.70 9.58 22.22
N LYS A 433 6.54 9.04 22.59
CA LYS A 433 6.36 7.64 22.98
C LYS A 433 6.02 6.80 21.76
N ALA A 434 6.41 5.53 21.76
CA ALA A 434 5.94 4.57 20.77
C ALA A 434 4.40 4.47 20.82
N GLU A 435 3.80 4.30 19.65
CA GLU A 435 2.36 4.06 19.51
C GLU A 435 2.08 2.55 19.61
N PHE A 436 0.96 2.17 20.22
CA PHE A 436 0.56 0.77 20.36
C PHE A 436 -0.83 0.57 19.77
N ALA A 437 -0.96 -0.43 18.90
CA ALA A 437 -2.27 -0.84 18.40
C ALA A 437 -2.67 -2.20 18.97
N ASN A 438 -3.95 -2.31 19.37
CA ASN A 438 -4.62 -3.58 19.59
C ASN A 438 -5.72 -3.69 18.54
N SER A 439 -5.71 -4.80 17.76
CA SER A 439 -6.66 -5.02 16.67
C SER A 439 -7.28 -6.39 16.78
N GLY A 440 -8.55 -6.49 16.41
CA GLY A 440 -9.27 -7.75 16.31
C GLY A 440 -10.22 -7.76 15.13
N SER A 441 -10.43 -8.95 14.54
CA SER A 441 -11.37 -9.15 13.44
C SER A 441 -12.02 -10.53 13.51
N ILE A 442 -13.24 -10.61 12.99
CA ILE A 442 -13.95 -11.86 12.73
C ILE A 442 -14.45 -11.80 11.28
N ASP A 443 -14.14 -12.83 10.53
CA ASP A 443 -14.46 -12.97 9.11
C ASP A 443 -15.31 -14.20 8.86
N PHE A 444 -16.37 -14.07 8.08
CA PHE A 444 -17.28 -15.13 7.65
C PHE A 444 -17.29 -15.18 6.13
N GLY A 445 -16.64 -16.18 5.57
CA GLY A 445 -16.67 -16.50 4.14
C GLY A 445 -17.66 -17.62 3.85
N TYR A 446 -18.34 -17.52 2.73
CA TYR A 446 -19.19 -18.57 2.18
C TYR A 446 -18.91 -18.69 0.69
N ALA A 447 -18.63 -19.90 0.20
CA ALA A 447 -18.41 -20.17 -1.21
C ALA A 447 -19.16 -21.43 -1.60
N SER A 448 -20.09 -21.32 -2.56
CA SER A 448 -20.85 -22.47 -3.08
C SER A 448 -21.30 -22.20 -4.53
N GLY A 449 -20.83 -23.04 -5.45
CA GLY A 449 -21.11 -22.88 -6.87
C GLY A 449 -20.69 -21.49 -7.37
N PRO A 450 -21.58 -20.75 -8.08
CA PRO A 450 -21.26 -19.45 -8.64
C PRO A 450 -21.24 -18.30 -7.62
N PHE A 451 -21.61 -18.54 -6.36
CA PHE A 451 -21.82 -17.50 -5.34
C PHE A 451 -20.72 -17.54 -4.28
N GLU A 452 -20.10 -16.38 -4.05
CA GLU A 452 -19.18 -16.12 -2.96
C GLU A 452 -19.67 -14.92 -2.15
N ALA A 453 -19.62 -15.03 -0.83
CA ALA A 453 -19.91 -13.94 0.10
C ALA A 453 -18.86 -13.88 1.19
N ASN A 454 -18.47 -12.68 1.57
CA ASN A 454 -17.60 -12.44 2.69
C ASN A 454 -18.16 -11.31 3.56
N PHE A 455 -18.18 -11.51 4.86
CA PHE A 455 -18.56 -10.53 5.86
C PHE A 455 -17.47 -10.46 6.93
N ASN A 456 -16.90 -9.28 7.14
CA ASN A 456 -15.85 -9.05 8.13
C ASN A 456 -16.28 -7.98 9.13
N LEU A 457 -16.06 -8.23 10.41
CA LEU A 457 -16.15 -7.25 11.50
C LEU A 457 -14.75 -6.98 12.03
N PHE A 458 -14.41 -5.72 12.23
CA PHE A 458 -13.10 -5.33 12.74
C PHE A 458 -13.18 -4.21 13.77
N ALA A 459 -12.19 -4.18 14.66
CA ALA A 459 -11.96 -3.09 15.59
C ALA A 459 -10.46 -2.93 15.86
N SER A 460 -10.01 -1.68 15.99
CA SER A 460 -8.63 -1.34 16.36
C SER A 460 -8.61 -0.14 17.32
N SER A 461 -7.65 -0.14 18.22
CA SER A 461 -7.37 0.98 19.11
C SER A 461 -5.88 1.29 19.06
N ILE A 462 -5.52 2.59 19.03
CA ILE A 462 -4.13 3.05 19.04
C ILE A 462 -3.93 3.97 20.23
N ASP A 463 -3.05 3.57 21.13
CA ASP A 463 -2.60 4.36 22.27
C ASP A 463 -1.40 5.21 21.86
N HIS A 464 -1.31 6.44 22.41
CA HIS A 464 -0.24 7.41 22.13
C HIS A 464 -0.10 7.80 20.65
N ALA A 465 -1.21 7.79 19.89
CA ALA A 465 -1.18 8.15 18.48
C ALA A 465 -0.55 9.53 18.25
N GLN A 466 0.38 9.63 17.30
CA GLN A 466 0.96 10.91 16.90
C GLN A 466 -0.08 11.79 16.22
N GLN A 467 -0.12 13.05 16.60
CA GLN A 467 -0.91 14.09 15.95
C GLN A 467 -0.11 15.38 15.81
N LEU A 468 -0.41 16.16 14.78
CA LEU A 468 0.07 17.52 14.65
C LEU A 468 -0.77 18.45 15.52
N GLN A 469 -0.09 19.27 16.32
CA GLN A 469 -0.69 20.35 17.09
C GLN A 469 -0.24 21.70 16.51
N THR A 470 -1.19 22.58 16.23
CA THR A 470 -0.90 23.94 15.82
C THR A 470 -0.30 24.71 17.00
N VAL A 471 0.85 25.34 16.78
CA VAL A 471 1.53 26.19 17.77
C VAL A 471 1.16 27.66 17.52
N ASP A 472 1.26 28.08 16.27
CA ASP A 472 0.88 29.42 15.81
C ASP A 472 0.40 29.36 14.34
N ALA A 473 0.26 30.53 13.66
CA ALA A 473 -0.20 30.59 12.28
C ALA A 473 0.72 29.82 11.31
N ASP A 474 2.03 29.79 11.60
CA ASP A 474 3.06 29.31 10.70
C ASP A 474 3.68 27.99 11.12
N HIS A 475 3.45 27.54 12.35
CA HIS A 475 4.15 26.39 12.91
C HIS A 475 3.23 25.35 13.52
N VAL A 476 3.66 24.10 13.36
CA VAL A 476 3.06 22.93 13.98
C VAL A 476 4.12 22.12 14.74
N THR A 477 3.70 21.32 15.70
CA THR A 477 4.57 20.38 16.41
C THR A 477 3.93 18.99 16.48
N LEU A 478 4.76 17.96 16.63
CA LEU A 478 4.29 16.58 16.84
C LEU A 478 4.17 16.28 18.33
N ILE A 479 3.03 15.73 18.70
CA ILE A 479 2.76 15.25 20.05
C ILE A 479 2.14 13.85 20.02
N ASN A 480 2.26 13.10 21.12
CA ASN A 480 1.37 11.97 21.35
C ASN A 480 0.04 12.49 21.91
N ALA A 481 -1.06 12.17 21.22
CA ALA A 481 -2.39 12.57 21.67
C ALA A 481 -2.71 11.92 23.04
N ASP A 482 -3.33 12.70 23.93
CA ASP A 482 -3.84 12.17 25.18
C ASP A 482 -5.18 11.46 24.95
N GLY A 483 -5.17 10.14 25.11
CA GLY A 483 -6.29 9.25 24.82
C GLY A 483 -6.07 8.33 23.63
N VAL A 484 -7.08 7.55 23.28
CA VAL A 484 -7.01 6.43 22.35
C VAL A 484 -7.68 6.77 21.03
N THR A 485 -6.99 6.62 19.90
CA THR A 485 -7.61 6.60 18.57
C THR A 485 -8.30 5.25 18.38
N ARG A 486 -9.56 5.25 17.91
CA ARG A 486 -10.36 4.03 17.74
C ARG A 486 -10.96 3.96 16.35
N THR A 487 -10.87 2.78 15.74
CA THR A 487 -11.58 2.44 14.52
C THR A 487 -12.38 1.16 14.74
N ARG A 488 -13.56 1.07 14.15
CA ARG A 488 -14.38 -0.13 14.10
C ARG A 488 -15.27 -0.10 12.87
N GLY A 489 -15.60 -1.25 12.33
CA GLY A 489 -16.42 -1.29 11.14
C GLY A 489 -16.81 -2.68 10.70
N ALA A 490 -17.47 -2.70 9.56
CA ALA A 490 -17.89 -3.91 8.87
C ALA A 490 -17.59 -3.79 7.38
N GLU A 491 -17.19 -4.90 6.78
CA GLU A 491 -16.97 -5.05 5.34
C GLU A 491 -17.87 -6.17 4.80
N VAL A 492 -18.47 -5.97 3.63
CA VAL A 492 -19.21 -6.97 2.89
C VAL A 492 -18.65 -7.04 1.48
N LEU A 493 -18.43 -8.25 0.99
CA LEU A 493 -18.07 -8.53 -0.39
C LEU A 493 -18.97 -9.65 -0.90
N LEU A 494 -19.63 -9.43 -2.03
CA LEU A 494 -20.49 -10.40 -2.70
C LEU A 494 -19.97 -10.57 -4.12
N ARG A 495 -19.80 -11.83 -4.56
CA ARG A 495 -19.43 -12.17 -5.93
C ARG A 495 -20.41 -13.20 -6.47
N TYR A 496 -20.84 -13.00 -7.70
CA TYR A 496 -21.68 -13.93 -8.41
C TYR A 496 -21.17 -14.10 -9.84
N ARG A 497 -20.84 -15.33 -10.20
CA ARG A 497 -20.36 -15.67 -11.54
C ARG A 497 -21.38 -16.56 -12.22
N TRP A 498 -21.89 -16.13 -13.35
CA TRP A 498 -22.85 -16.90 -14.12
C TRP A 498 -22.48 -16.87 -15.61
N GLN A 499 -21.99 -18.02 -16.11
CA GLN A 499 -21.50 -18.13 -17.49
C GLN A 499 -20.48 -17.02 -17.81
N ALA A 500 -20.86 -16.14 -18.75
CA ALA A 500 -20.04 -14.99 -19.20
C ALA A 500 -20.22 -13.74 -18.32
N LEU A 501 -21.07 -13.76 -17.29
CA LEU A 501 -21.34 -12.59 -16.43
C LEU A 501 -20.69 -12.76 -15.06
N SER A 502 -19.92 -11.77 -14.65
CA SER A 502 -19.39 -11.62 -13.28
C SER A 502 -19.94 -10.36 -12.65
N LEU A 503 -20.46 -10.46 -11.43
CA LEU A 503 -20.97 -9.34 -10.66
C LEU A 503 -20.28 -9.32 -9.30
N THR A 504 -19.63 -8.20 -8.95
CA THR A 504 -18.99 -8.00 -7.65
C THR A 504 -19.58 -6.76 -7.00
N GLY A 505 -20.11 -6.92 -5.78
CA GLY A 505 -20.59 -5.83 -4.94
C GLY A 505 -19.80 -5.76 -3.65
N SER A 506 -19.41 -4.56 -3.23
CA SER A 506 -18.70 -4.32 -1.97
C SER A 506 -19.35 -3.18 -1.18
N TYR A 507 -19.32 -3.29 0.14
CA TYR A 507 -19.74 -2.23 1.06
C TYR A 507 -18.84 -2.22 2.29
N VAL A 508 -18.44 -1.04 2.73
CA VAL A 508 -17.62 -0.85 3.92
C VAL A 508 -18.19 0.27 4.77
N HIS A 509 -18.41 -0.03 6.05
CA HIS A 509 -18.75 0.94 7.08
C HIS A 509 -17.57 1.10 8.05
N VAL A 510 -17.10 2.34 8.27
CA VAL A 510 -15.99 2.66 9.17
C VAL A 510 -16.40 3.76 10.14
N ALA A 511 -16.33 3.50 11.43
CA ALA A 511 -16.43 4.50 12.49
C ALA A 511 -15.03 4.73 13.11
N ALA A 512 -14.35 5.78 12.66
CA ALA A 512 -13.01 6.15 13.12
C ALA A 512 -13.05 7.47 13.89
N ASN A 513 -12.48 7.51 15.08
CA ASN A 513 -12.41 8.70 15.90
C ASN A 513 -11.10 8.78 16.70
N GLU A 514 -10.62 10.00 16.92
CA GLU A 514 -9.38 10.32 17.63
C GLU A 514 -9.61 11.42 18.67
N PRO A 515 -8.71 11.62 19.66
CA PRO A 515 -8.76 12.77 20.56
C PRO A 515 -8.72 14.07 19.76
N ASP A 516 -9.54 15.03 20.16
CA ASP A 516 -9.55 16.39 19.60
C ASP A 516 -8.55 17.25 20.37
N LEU A 517 -7.51 17.74 19.68
CA LEU A 517 -6.44 18.53 20.32
C LEU A 517 -6.89 19.96 20.65
N ASP A 518 -7.90 20.50 19.95
CA ASP A 518 -8.42 21.84 20.13
C ASP A 518 -9.66 21.91 21.04
N GLY A 519 -10.16 20.74 21.49
CA GLY A 519 -11.34 20.60 22.30
C GLY A 519 -11.21 19.53 23.41
N SER A 520 -12.21 19.44 24.28
CA SER A 520 -12.26 18.47 25.36
C SER A 520 -12.89 17.13 24.96
N GLY A 521 -13.00 16.84 23.68
CA GLY A 521 -13.78 15.74 23.17
C GLY A 521 -13.02 14.80 22.22
N ARG A 522 -13.79 14.24 21.33
CA ARG A 522 -13.30 13.37 20.25
C ARG A 522 -13.78 13.92 18.91
N ARG A 523 -12.94 13.82 17.89
CA ARG A 523 -13.30 14.16 16.51
C ARG A 523 -13.26 12.91 15.63
N ILE A 524 -13.93 12.99 14.49
CA ILE A 524 -13.81 11.98 13.42
C ILE A 524 -12.41 12.08 12.82
N VAL A 525 -11.75 10.94 12.60
CA VAL A 525 -10.46 10.92 11.89
C VAL A 525 -10.64 11.54 10.51
N PRO A 526 -9.89 12.62 10.18
CA PRO A 526 -10.02 13.31 8.91
C PRO A 526 -9.82 12.40 7.70
N LEU A 527 -10.45 12.77 6.56
CA LEU A 527 -10.36 12.07 5.29
C LEU A 527 -10.73 10.58 5.37
N THR A 528 -11.55 10.20 6.35
CA THR A 528 -12.05 8.82 6.51
C THR A 528 -13.56 8.81 6.29
N PRO A 529 -14.05 8.35 5.11
CA PRO A 529 -15.47 8.26 4.85
C PRO A 529 -16.09 7.19 5.75
N ARG A 530 -17.28 7.48 6.25
CA ARG A 530 -18.01 6.53 7.10
C ARG A 530 -18.52 5.33 6.31
N ASP A 531 -18.94 5.57 5.09
CA ASP A 531 -19.53 4.57 4.21
C ASP A 531 -18.90 4.64 2.83
N SER A 532 -18.59 3.48 2.25
CA SER A 532 -18.15 3.35 0.86
C SER A 532 -18.72 2.07 0.26
N ALA A 533 -19.00 2.10 -1.05
CA ALA A 533 -19.53 0.96 -1.77
C ALA A 533 -18.93 0.91 -3.18
N GLY A 534 -18.84 -0.29 -3.73
CA GLY A 534 -18.43 -0.55 -5.10
C GLY A 534 -19.35 -1.58 -5.75
N LEU A 535 -19.61 -1.41 -7.03
CA LEU A 535 -20.32 -2.36 -7.86
C LEU A 535 -19.57 -2.49 -9.18
N VAL A 536 -19.15 -3.70 -9.52
CA VAL A 536 -18.48 -4.06 -10.77
C VAL A 536 -19.30 -5.14 -11.46
N GLY A 537 -19.71 -4.88 -12.68
CA GLY A 537 -20.38 -5.86 -13.54
C GLY A 537 -19.55 -6.08 -14.78
N MET A 538 -19.15 -7.31 -15.06
CA MET A 538 -18.36 -7.68 -16.22
C MET A 538 -19.04 -8.77 -17.02
N TRP A 539 -19.07 -8.58 -18.33
CA TRP A 539 -19.40 -9.60 -19.28
C TRP A 539 -18.16 -9.92 -20.13
N GLU A 540 -17.75 -11.18 -20.12
CA GLU A 540 -16.63 -11.66 -20.91
C GLU A 540 -16.98 -12.97 -21.61
N LYS A 541 -16.73 -13.03 -22.88
CA LYS A 541 -16.92 -14.25 -23.66
C LYS A 541 -15.76 -14.44 -24.61
N GLU A 542 -15.07 -15.56 -24.46
CA GLU A 542 -13.94 -15.95 -25.29
C GLU A 542 -14.29 -15.86 -26.79
N GLY A 543 -13.40 -15.24 -27.58
CA GLY A 543 -13.60 -15.00 -29.00
C GLY A 543 -14.67 -13.96 -29.38
N ARG A 544 -15.36 -13.32 -28.39
CA ARG A 544 -16.38 -12.28 -28.63
C ARG A 544 -16.05 -10.93 -28.03
N GLY A 545 -15.25 -10.90 -26.94
CA GLY A 545 -14.82 -9.65 -26.31
C GLY A 545 -15.29 -9.53 -24.85
N ARG A 546 -14.94 -8.40 -24.25
CA ARG A 546 -15.17 -8.05 -22.86
C ARG A 546 -15.85 -6.68 -22.77
N PHE A 547 -16.80 -6.56 -21.84
CA PHE A 547 -17.45 -5.30 -21.51
C PHE A 547 -17.68 -5.22 -19.99
N GLY A 548 -17.32 -4.10 -19.35
CA GLY A 548 -17.48 -3.89 -17.91
C GLY A 548 -18.11 -2.53 -17.59
N ILE A 549 -18.86 -2.50 -16.49
CA ILE A 549 -19.39 -1.28 -15.87
C ILE A 549 -19.00 -1.28 -14.40
N GLU A 550 -18.48 -0.14 -13.94
CA GLU A 550 -18.09 0.07 -12.57
C GLU A 550 -18.75 1.30 -11.99
N ALA A 551 -19.15 1.21 -10.72
CA ALA A 551 -19.71 2.32 -9.97
C ALA A 551 -19.17 2.30 -8.54
N TYR A 552 -18.62 3.44 -8.09
CA TYR A 552 -18.08 3.58 -6.74
C TYR A 552 -18.75 4.75 -6.02
N TYR A 553 -19.11 4.50 -4.78
CA TYR A 553 -19.66 5.50 -3.87
C TYR A 553 -18.68 5.74 -2.71
N THR A 554 -18.40 7.00 -2.44
CA THR A 554 -17.65 7.44 -1.26
C THR A 554 -18.50 8.42 -0.46
N GLY A 555 -18.81 8.08 0.78
CA GLY A 555 -19.58 8.89 1.69
C GLY A 555 -18.86 10.17 2.13
N ARG A 556 -19.55 10.96 2.94
CA ARG A 556 -19.02 12.22 3.48
C ARG A 556 -17.77 11.97 4.32
N GLN A 557 -16.80 12.88 4.20
CA GLN A 557 -15.55 12.88 4.94
C GLN A 557 -15.46 14.16 5.77
N SER A 558 -14.91 14.04 6.99
CA SER A 558 -14.44 15.19 7.75
C SER A 558 -13.13 15.68 7.12
N LEU A 559 -13.01 16.96 6.89
CA LEU A 559 -11.74 17.57 6.51
C LEU A 559 -10.90 17.82 7.75
N PRO A 560 -9.56 17.83 7.65
CA PRO A 560 -8.70 18.36 8.69
C PRO A 560 -9.15 19.79 9.02
N ASP A 561 -9.08 20.22 10.30
CA ASP A 561 -9.36 21.59 10.64
C ASP A 561 -8.41 22.52 9.87
N ALA A 562 -8.93 23.68 9.46
CA ALA A 562 -8.15 24.65 8.68
C ALA A 562 -6.86 25.09 9.38
N LYS A 563 -6.80 24.99 10.71
CA LYS A 563 -5.62 25.25 11.52
C LYS A 563 -4.58 24.11 11.47
N GLN A 564 -5.01 22.88 11.16
CA GLN A 564 -4.15 21.68 11.06
C GLN A 564 -3.74 21.38 9.61
N VAL A 565 -4.59 21.74 8.66
CA VAL A 565 -4.15 21.94 7.28
C VAL A 565 -3.31 23.20 7.34
N LEU A 566 -2.13 23.16 6.84
CA LEU A 566 -1.23 24.29 6.67
C LEU A 566 -1.85 25.40 5.76
N CYS A 567 -3.16 25.61 5.87
CA CYS A 567 -4.01 26.45 5.05
C CYS A 567 -5.14 27.09 5.85
N PRO A 568 -5.33 28.41 5.85
CA PRO A 568 -6.55 29.02 6.34
C PRO A 568 -7.73 28.68 5.40
N ALA A 569 -8.73 27.97 5.92
CA ALA A 569 -9.96 27.76 5.19
C ALA A 569 -10.77 29.04 5.17
N ARG A 570 -11.05 29.61 4.00
CA ARG A 570 -12.21 30.49 3.86
C ARG A 570 -13.47 29.71 4.20
N ARG A 571 -14.27 30.24 5.13
CA ARG A 571 -15.60 29.72 5.46
C ARG A 571 -16.43 29.63 4.18
N TYR A 572 -16.66 28.43 3.69
CA TYR A 572 -17.73 28.19 2.73
C TYR A 572 -19.06 28.13 3.48
N GLY A 573 -19.97 29.01 3.12
CA GLY A 573 -21.34 28.97 3.58
C GLY A 573 -21.96 27.61 3.21
N ARG A 574 -22.79 27.11 4.12
CA ARG A 574 -23.63 25.92 3.97
C ARG A 574 -24.53 26.16 2.75
N SER A 575 -24.24 25.54 1.62
CA SER A 575 -25.19 25.39 0.53
C SER A 575 -25.53 23.92 0.38
N ASP A 576 -26.80 23.63 0.47
CA ASP A 576 -27.39 22.32 0.21
C ASP A 576 -27.03 21.91 -1.22
N ILE A 577 -26.22 20.87 -1.37
CA ILE A 577 -25.91 20.28 -2.66
C ILE A 577 -26.65 18.96 -2.78
N GLY A 578 -27.81 19.00 -3.40
CA GLY A 578 -28.41 17.88 -4.08
C GLY A 578 -27.78 17.77 -5.46
N GLN A 579 -27.46 16.52 -5.86
CA GLN A 579 -27.06 16.04 -7.19
C GLN A 579 -25.58 16.23 -7.60
N GLY A 580 -24.84 15.12 -7.55
CA GLY A 580 -23.91 14.67 -8.60
C GLY A 580 -22.71 15.54 -8.94
N GLN A 581 -22.15 16.32 -8.01
CA GLN A 581 -20.89 17.02 -8.25
C GLN A 581 -19.71 16.38 -7.51
N PRO A 582 -18.49 16.43 -8.08
CA PRO A 582 -17.30 15.88 -7.43
C PRO A 582 -17.11 16.54 -6.05
N VAL A 583 -16.73 15.72 -5.08
CA VAL A 583 -16.39 16.12 -3.72
C VAL A 583 -15.49 17.36 -3.78
N PRO A 584 -15.80 18.47 -3.06
CA PRO A 584 -14.90 19.60 -2.99
C PRO A 584 -13.60 19.10 -2.36
N GLN A 585 -12.56 19.01 -3.19
CA GLN A 585 -11.21 18.75 -2.72
C GLN A 585 -10.77 19.94 -1.89
N CYS A 586 -10.07 19.67 -0.78
CA CYS A 586 -9.41 20.74 -0.04
C CYS A 586 -8.62 21.60 -1.01
N ARG A 587 -8.72 22.91 -0.87
CA ARG A 587 -7.81 23.80 -1.57
C ARG A 587 -6.38 23.37 -1.32
N LYS A 588 -5.57 23.42 -2.34
CA LYS A 588 -4.21 22.91 -2.41
C LYS A 588 -3.35 23.49 -1.28
N PRO A 589 -2.52 22.70 -0.60
CA PRO A 589 -1.62 23.22 0.43
C PRO A 589 -0.75 24.40 -0.04
N ALA A 590 -0.34 24.36 -1.31
CA ALA A 590 0.44 25.43 -1.94
C ALA A 590 -0.33 26.76 -2.05
N GLN A 591 -1.60 26.71 -2.38
CA GLN A 591 -2.46 27.89 -2.49
C GLN A 591 -2.63 28.60 -1.14
N CYS A 592 -2.69 27.82 -0.07
CA CYS A 592 -2.85 28.34 1.26
C CYS A 592 -1.57 28.98 1.82
N ALA A 593 -0.40 28.37 1.56
CA ALA A 593 0.88 28.96 1.93
C ALA A 593 1.13 30.30 1.21
N ALA A 594 0.50 30.51 0.05
CA ALA A 594 0.62 31.75 -0.71
C ALA A 594 -0.37 32.83 -0.26
N ASP A 595 -1.52 32.47 0.33
CA ASP A 595 -2.51 33.43 0.85
C ASP A 595 -2.07 34.08 2.18
N GLU A 596 -1.00 33.56 2.84
CA GLU A 596 -0.48 34.06 4.13
C GLU A 596 0.80 34.93 4.00
N ILE A 597 1.37 35.10 2.80
CA ILE A 597 2.50 35.98 2.52
C ILE A 597 2.01 37.30 1.93
#